data_a4726b2375be4e9d6c85aa96b59cd9fc
#
_entry.id   a4726b2375be4e9d6c85aa96b59cd9fc
#
_cell.length_a   1.000
_cell.length_b   1.000
_cell.length_c   1.000
_cell.angle_alpha   90.00
_cell.angle_beta   90.00
_cell.angle_gamma   90.00
#
_symmetry.space_group_name_H-M   'P 1'
#
loop_
_entity.id
_entity.type
_entity.pdbx_description
1 polymer ?
#
loop_
_entity_poly.entity_id
_entity_poly.type
_entity_poly.pdbx_seq_one_letter_code
_entity_poly.pdbx_strand_id
1 'polypeptide(L)'
;IKHGIEKAVDALIKELTRMSIKISGKKEIAQIATIAGNNDEEIGNQIADAMEKVGKDGVITVEEGKSLKTTVDVVEGMQFDKGYLSPYFVTSTETMEAIFENPYILIYEKKLSAIKDLVPLLEKIAKSGKALIVIAEDVEGEALSTLVVNKLRGTLQCAAIKAPGFGDRRKAMLGDIAALTGARALFEDLGVQLSSVQLTDLGRAKKVVIDKDTTTIVEGTGNKDEIQGRIS
;
A
#
# COMPACT_ATOMS: atom_id res chain seq x y z
N ILE A 1 -17.58 -0.73 34.44
CA ILE A 1 -17.39 -1.89 33.55
C ILE A 1 -16.27 -1.61 32.55
N LYS A 2 -16.29 -0.52 31.74
CA LYS A 2 -15.30 -0.18 30.73
C LYS A 2 -13.87 -0.19 31.29
N HIS A 3 -13.61 0.57 32.38
CA HIS A 3 -12.31 0.60 33.07
C HIS A 3 -11.84 -0.76 33.61
N GLY A 4 -12.76 -1.64 33.99
CA GLY A 4 -12.42 -2.99 34.43
C GLY A 4 -11.92 -3.84 33.25
N ILE A 5 -12.57 -3.73 32.11
CA ILE A 5 -12.15 -4.41 30.87
C ILE A 5 -10.78 -3.89 30.39
N GLU A 6 -10.58 -2.58 30.37
CA GLU A 6 -9.30 -1.95 29.97
C GLU A 6 -8.15 -2.44 30.85
N LYS A 7 -8.32 -2.45 32.18
CA LYS A 7 -7.31 -2.99 33.12
C LYS A 7 -7.03 -4.46 32.92
N ALA A 8 -8.06 -5.27 32.63
CA ALA A 8 -7.87 -6.69 32.36
C ALA A 8 -7.09 -6.92 31.06
N VAL A 9 -7.40 -6.16 30.01
CA VAL A 9 -6.67 -6.21 28.73
C VAL A 9 -5.20 -5.83 28.93
N ASP A 10 -4.91 -4.73 29.63
CA ASP A 10 -3.54 -4.30 29.92
C ASP A 10 -2.76 -5.35 30.74
N ALA A 11 -3.39 -5.99 31.69
CA ALA A 11 -2.78 -7.05 32.48
C ALA A 11 -2.50 -8.29 31.62
N LEU A 12 -3.43 -8.69 30.76
CA LEU A 12 -3.25 -9.82 29.83
C LEU A 12 -2.14 -9.55 28.81
N ILE A 13 -2.07 -8.34 28.23
CA ILE A 13 -1.03 -7.98 27.28
C ILE A 13 0.35 -8.05 27.95
N LYS A 14 0.48 -7.52 29.17
CA LYS A 14 1.74 -7.59 29.92
C LYS A 14 2.16 -9.05 30.18
N GLU A 15 1.24 -9.90 30.57
CA GLU A 15 1.53 -11.29 30.86
C GLU A 15 1.86 -12.08 29.57
N LEU A 16 1.13 -11.88 28.49
CA LEU A 16 1.45 -12.47 27.19
C LEU A 16 2.82 -12.03 26.68
N THR A 17 3.17 -10.75 26.86
CA THR A 17 4.50 -10.24 26.49
C THR A 17 5.61 -10.90 27.34
N ARG A 18 5.34 -11.14 28.63
CA ARG A 18 6.29 -11.83 29.52
C ARG A 18 6.48 -13.30 29.14
N MET A 19 5.43 -13.96 28.70
CA MET A 19 5.45 -15.37 28.29
C MET A 19 6.00 -15.57 26.89
N SER A 20 5.99 -14.53 26.04
CA SER A 20 6.46 -14.63 24.66
C SER A 20 7.95 -14.93 24.58
N ILE A 21 8.31 -15.83 23.68
CA ILE A 21 9.70 -16.15 23.36
C ILE A 21 10.06 -15.40 22.08
N LYS A 22 11.11 -14.56 22.15
CA LYS A 22 11.60 -13.86 20.96
C LYS A 22 12.29 -14.83 20.02
N ILE A 23 11.83 -14.87 18.77
CA ILE A 23 12.49 -15.60 17.71
C ILE A 23 13.62 -14.74 17.11
N SER A 24 14.77 -15.35 16.83
CA SER A 24 15.95 -14.63 16.35
C SER A 24 16.63 -15.27 15.15
N GLY A 25 16.21 -16.45 14.74
CA GLY A 25 16.91 -17.22 13.71
C GLY A 25 16.00 -17.84 12.65
N LYS A 26 16.56 -18.08 11.47
CA LYS A 26 15.89 -18.74 10.35
C LYS A 26 15.22 -20.07 10.74
N LYS A 27 15.91 -20.87 11.57
CA LYS A 27 15.40 -22.18 12.02
C LYS A 27 14.10 -22.04 12.82
N GLU A 28 14.03 -21.07 13.71
CA GLU A 28 12.85 -20.80 14.53
C GLU A 28 11.69 -20.30 13.67
N ILE A 29 11.98 -19.43 12.69
CA ILE A 29 11.00 -18.97 11.71
C ILE A 29 10.46 -20.16 10.91
N ALA A 30 11.33 -21.03 10.40
CA ALA A 30 10.93 -22.21 9.66
C ALA A 30 10.03 -23.15 10.49
N GLN A 31 10.35 -23.38 11.77
CA GLN A 31 9.53 -24.21 12.65
C GLN A 31 8.12 -23.64 12.86
N ILE A 32 8.00 -22.32 13.09
CA ILE A 32 6.71 -21.67 13.26
C ILE A 32 5.91 -21.70 11.96
N ALA A 33 6.56 -21.40 10.84
CA ALA A 33 5.94 -21.43 9.53
C ALA A 33 5.49 -22.85 9.13
N THR A 34 6.27 -23.87 9.48
CA THR A 34 5.89 -25.28 9.29
C THR A 34 4.60 -25.61 10.05
N ILE A 35 4.51 -25.21 11.33
CA ILE A 35 3.30 -25.44 12.13
C ILE A 35 2.10 -24.71 11.53
N ALA A 36 2.28 -23.46 11.15
CA ALA A 36 1.24 -22.65 10.50
C ALA A 36 0.84 -23.22 9.13
N GLY A 37 1.76 -23.79 8.40
CA GLY A 37 1.58 -24.49 7.11
C GLY A 37 1.09 -25.95 7.25
N ASN A 38 0.38 -26.29 8.31
CA ASN A 38 -0.16 -27.63 8.56
C ASN A 38 0.92 -28.73 8.63
N ASN A 39 2.06 -28.43 9.25
CA ASN A 39 3.24 -29.28 9.39
C ASN A 39 3.97 -29.59 8.06
N ASP A 40 3.82 -28.74 7.08
CA ASP A 40 4.57 -28.82 5.83
C ASP A 40 5.93 -28.13 5.97
N GLU A 41 7.00 -28.92 6.00
CA GLU A 41 8.37 -28.42 6.15
C GLU A 41 8.85 -27.66 4.91
N GLU A 42 8.35 -28.00 3.71
CA GLU A 42 8.71 -27.29 2.48
C GLU A 42 8.18 -25.87 2.51
N ILE A 43 6.92 -25.69 2.86
CA ILE A 43 6.30 -24.37 3.06
C ILE A 43 7.04 -23.59 4.17
N GLY A 44 7.33 -24.26 5.29
CA GLY A 44 8.04 -23.64 6.41
C GLY A 44 9.41 -23.10 6.01
N ASN A 45 10.18 -23.87 5.26
CA ASN A 45 11.49 -23.45 4.78
C ASN A 45 11.41 -22.33 3.74
N GLN A 46 10.45 -22.38 2.80
CA GLN A 46 10.24 -21.33 1.80
C GLN A 46 9.90 -19.99 2.45
N ILE A 47 9.04 -19.98 3.47
CA ILE A 47 8.71 -18.76 4.23
C ILE A 47 9.94 -18.23 4.98
N ALA A 48 10.73 -19.12 5.60
CA ALA A 48 11.94 -18.71 6.29
C ALA A 48 13.00 -18.14 5.34
N ASP A 49 13.14 -18.71 4.12
CA ASP A 49 14.02 -18.19 3.07
C ASP A 49 13.55 -16.81 2.57
N ALA A 50 12.24 -16.64 2.39
CA ALA A 50 11.67 -15.36 2.01
C ALA A 50 11.93 -14.30 3.10
N MET A 51 11.68 -14.65 4.36
CA MET A 51 11.89 -13.75 5.52
C MET A 51 13.37 -13.33 5.68
N GLU A 52 14.31 -14.26 5.40
CA GLU A 52 15.73 -13.95 5.41
C GLU A 52 16.12 -12.95 4.32
N LYS A 53 15.49 -13.04 3.14
CA LYS A 53 15.76 -12.14 2.01
C LYS A 53 15.16 -10.75 2.20
N VAL A 54 13.92 -10.65 2.70
CA VAL A 54 13.23 -9.36 2.84
C VAL A 54 13.47 -8.69 4.19
N GLY A 55 14.00 -9.44 5.17
CA GLY A 55 14.24 -8.92 6.52
C GLY A 55 12.97 -8.88 7.38
N LYS A 56 13.12 -8.35 8.61
CA LYS A 56 12.03 -8.35 9.61
C LYS A 56 10.88 -7.40 9.27
N ASP A 57 11.17 -6.36 8.51
CA ASP A 57 10.22 -5.33 8.11
C ASP A 57 9.67 -5.56 6.70
N GLY A 58 10.10 -6.65 6.04
CA GLY A 58 9.64 -7.02 4.72
C GLY A 58 8.23 -7.61 4.72
N VAL A 59 7.47 -7.34 3.66
CA VAL A 59 6.11 -7.86 3.48
C VAL A 59 6.17 -9.12 2.62
N ILE A 60 5.55 -10.19 3.10
CA ILE A 60 5.41 -11.45 2.37
C ILE A 60 3.94 -11.61 1.99
N THR A 61 3.65 -11.69 0.70
CA THR A 61 2.32 -11.99 0.18
C THR A 61 2.30 -13.39 -0.43
N VAL A 62 1.17 -14.07 -0.33
CA VAL A 62 0.96 -15.38 -0.95
C VAL A 62 -0.07 -15.20 -2.07
N GLU A 63 0.27 -15.65 -3.26
CA GLU A 63 -0.59 -15.56 -4.44
C GLU A 63 -0.68 -16.91 -5.14
N GLU A 64 -1.76 -17.13 -5.87
CA GLU A 64 -1.93 -18.31 -6.71
C GLU A 64 -0.97 -18.27 -7.90
N GLY A 65 -0.05 -19.23 -7.95
CA GLY A 65 0.93 -19.35 -9.02
C GLY A 65 0.36 -19.96 -10.29
N LYS A 66 0.92 -19.59 -11.45
CA LYS A 66 0.57 -20.20 -12.76
C LYS A 66 1.29 -21.52 -13.01
N SER A 67 2.24 -21.90 -12.14
CA SER A 67 3.04 -23.13 -12.26
C SER A 67 2.65 -24.14 -11.19
N LEU A 68 2.99 -25.42 -11.42
CA LEU A 68 2.81 -26.50 -10.44
C LEU A 68 3.82 -26.43 -9.28
N LYS A 69 4.83 -25.57 -9.38
CA LYS A 69 5.86 -25.40 -8.34
C LYS A 69 5.67 -24.08 -7.65
N THR A 70 5.78 -24.08 -6.34
CA THR A 70 5.87 -22.84 -5.56
C THR A 70 7.19 -22.14 -5.85
N THR A 71 7.12 -20.85 -6.16
CA THR A 71 8.28 -19.98 -6.39
C THR A 71 8.23 -18.82 -5.40
N VAL A 72 9.42 -18.34 -5.02
CA VAL A 72 9.57 -17.17 -4.15
C VAL A 72 10.28 -16.08 -4.96
N ASP A 73 9.53 -15.05 -5.30
CA ASP A 73 10.03 -13.88 -6.03
C ASP A 73 10.18 -12.71 -5.04
N VAL A 74 11.33 -12.06 -5.06
CA VAL A 74 11.60 -10.86 -4.26
C VAL A 74 11.57 -9.65 -5.17
N VAL A 75 10.71 -8.71 -4.86
CA VAL A 75 10.50 -7.47 -5.62
C VAL A 75 10.63 -6.25 -4.72
N GLU A 76 10.97 -5.12 -5.30
CA GLU A 76 10.98 -3.86 -4.59
C GLU A 76 9.53 -3.43 -4.32
N GLY A 77 9.25 -3.00 -3.09
CA GLY A 77 7.92 -2.60 -2.69
C GLY A 77 7.93 -1.75 -1.42
N MET A 78 6.76 -1.26 -1.05
CA MET A 78 6.56 -0.48 0.18
C MET A 78 5.18 -0.75 0.75
N GLN A 79 5.10 -0.85 2.08
CA GLN A 79 3.83 -0.86 2.80
C GLN A 79 3.78 0.30 3.79
N PHE A 80 2.61 0.89 3.95
CA PHE A 80 2.37 1.94 4.94
C PHE A 80 0.97 1.86 5.55
N ASP A 81 0.83 2.40 6.77
CA ASP A 81 -0.36 2.28 7.63
C ASP A 81 -1.45 3.29 7.24
N LYS A 82 -1.92 3.24 6.00
CA LYS A 82 -3.09 3.98 5.53
C LYS A 82 -3.86 3.11 4.53
N GLY A 83 -5.12 2.87 4.82
CA GLY A 83 -6.03 2.16 3.94
C GLY A 83 -6.88 3.09 3.06
N TYR A 84 -7.85 2.52 2.39
CA TYR A 84 -8.76 3.27 1.52
C TYR A 84 -9.66 4.23 2.32
N LEU A 85 -9.96 5.39 1.75
CA LEU A 85 -10.83 6.40 2.36
C LEU A 85 -12.33 6.04 2.27
N SER A 86 -12.70 5.06 1.46
CA SER A 86 -14.07 4.61 1.32
C SER A 86 -14.13 3.11 1.01
N PRO A 87 -15.00 2.34 1.71
CA PRO A 87 -15.23 0.93 1.41
C PRO A 87 -15.72 0.67 -0.02
N TYR A 88 -16.29 1.68 -0.67
CA TYR A 88 -16.74 1.57 -2.07
C TYR A 88 -15.61 1.40 -3.08
N PHE A 89 -14.35 1.61 -2.68
CA PHE A 89 -13.18 1.33 -3.51
C PHE A 89 -12.81 -0.15 -3.57
N VAL A 90 -13.33 -0.98 -2.67
CA VAL A 90 -13.08 -2.43 -2.60
C VAL A 90 -13.38 -3.10 -3.94
N THR A 91 -12.48 -3.98 -4.37
CA THR A 91 -12.61 -4.80 -5.58
C THR A 91 -12.85 -6.27 -5.27
N SER A 92 -12.34 -6.75 -4.12
CA SER A 92 -12.54 -8.10 -3.60
C SER A 92 -13.39 -8.03 -2.32
N THR A 93 -14.65 -8.43 -2.40
CA THR A 93 -15.56 -8.44 -1.24
C THR A 93 -15.25 -9.55 -0.24
N GLU A 94 -14.53 -10.57 -0.65
CA GLU A 94 -14.14 -11.69 0.22
C GLU A 94 -13.03 -11.26 1.19
N THR A 95 -12.02 -10.57 0.68
CA THR A 95 -10.87 -10.08 1.49
C THR A 95 -11.06 -8.64 1.98
N MET A 96 -12.10 -7.94 1.51
CA MET A 96 -12.32 -6.50 1.76
C MET A 96 -11.14 -5.64 1.32
N GLU A 97 -10.53 -5.99 0.20
CA GLU A 97 -9.38 -5.30 -0.37
C GLU A 97 -9.72 -4.62 -1.70
N ALA A 98 -9.04 -3.53 -1.97
CA ALA A 98 -9.01 -2.89 -3.27
C ALA A 98 -7.68 -3.26 -3.95
N ILE A 99 -7.75 -4.12 -4.96
CA ILE A 99 -6.59 -4.66 -5.67
C ILE A 99 -6.57 -4.06 -7.08
N PHE A 100 -5.43 -3.46 -7.44
CA PHE A 100 -5.22 -2.84 -8.75
C PHE A 100 -3.95 -3.35 -9.41
N GLU A 101 -4.06 -3.78 -10.65
CA GLU A 101 -2.92 -4.19 -11.48
C GLU A 101 -2.53 -3.06 -12.43
N ASN A 102 -1.23 -2.75 -12.48
CA ASN A 102 -0.65 -1.70 -13.32
C ASN A 102 -1.34 -0.33 -13.21
N PRO A 103 -1.70 0.13 -11.99
CA PRO A 103 -2.39 1.40 -11.82
C PRO A 103 -1.48 2.60 -12.09
N TYR A 104 -2.09 3.74 -12.38
CA TYR A 104 -1.46 5.04 -12.22
C TYR A 104 -1.55 5.48 -10.77
N ILE A 105 -0.51 6.17 -10.28
CA ILE A 105 -0.43 6.65 -8.90
C ILE A 105 -0.19 8.16 -8.93
N LEU A 106 -1.17 8.92 -8.42
CA LEU A 106 -1.05 10.36 -8.22
C LEU A 106 -0.61 10.62 -6.79
N ILE A 107 0.46 11.38 -6.62
CA ILE A 107 0.99 11.80 -5.31
C ILE A 107 0.83 13.31 -5.18
N TYR A 108 0.00 13.74 -4.23
CA TYR A 108 -0.34 15.12 -4.00
C TYR A 108 -0.15 15.51 -2.53
N GLU A 109 0.59 16.58 -2.26
CA GLU A 109 0.93 16.97 -0.88
C GLU A 109 -0.26 17.52 -0.10
N LYS A 110 -1.18 18.23 -0.77
CA LYS A 110 -2.29 18.92 -0.13
C LYS A 110 -3.56 18.07 -0.04
N LYS A 111 -4.55 18.62 0.63
CA LYS A 111 -5.93 18.10 0.61
C LYS A 111 -6.57 18.29 -0.76
N LEU A 112 -7.34 17.27 -1.16
CA LEU A 112 -8.13 17.27 -2.37
C LEU A 112 -9.62 17.26 -1.99
N SER A 113 -10.27 18.43 -2.05
CA SER A 113 -11.69 18.58 -1.73
C SER A 113 -12.53 18.95 -2.95
N ALA A 114 -12.00 19.77 -3.86
CA ALA A 114 -12.66 20.13 -5.11
C ALA A 114 -12.20 19.23 -6.25
N ILE A 115 -13.13 18.80 -7.10
CA ILE A 115 -12.83 17.89 -8.22
C ILE A 115 -12.34 18.63 -9.46
N LYS A 116 -12.68 19.91 -9.61
CA LYS A 116 -12.48 20.70 -10.83
C LYS A 116 -11.09 20.56 -11.44
N ASP A 117 -10.05 20.65 -10.60
CA ASP A 117 -8.66 20.60 -11.07
C ASP A 117 -8.20 19.18 -11.42
N LEU A 118 -8.94 18.17 -10.95
CA LEU A 118 -8.65 16.76 -11.22
C LEU A 118 -9.37 16.24 -12.48
N VAL A 119 -10.48 16.85 -12.90
CA VAL A 119 -11.30 16.41 -14.04
C VAL A 119 -10.47 16.13 -15.30
N PRO A 120 -9.56 17.04 -15.75
CA PRO A 120 -8.78 16.79 -16.96
C PRO A 120 -7.90 15.54 -16.88
N LEU A 121 -7.40 15.24 -15.68
CA LEU A 121 -6.62 14.02 -15.44
C LEU A 121 -7.51 12.78 -15.45
N LEU A 122 -8.66 12.83 -14.77
CA LEU A 122 -9.62 11.71 -14.73
C LEU A 122 -10.09 11.31 -16.12
N GLU A 123 -10.33 12.27 -17.00
CA GLU A 123 -10.70 12.00 -18.40
C GLU A 123 -9.60 11.27 -19.16
N LYS A 124 -8.33 11.64 -18.96
CA LYS A 124 -7.18 10.98 -19.57
C LYS A 124 -7.04 9.55 -19.05
N ILE A 125 -7.20 9.34 -17.74
CA ILE A 125 -7.14 8.03 -17.09
C ILE A 125 -8.28 7.13 -17.61
N ALA A 126 -9.53 7.63 -17.64
CA ALA A 126 -10.67 6.88 -18.15
C ALA A 126 -10.44 6.42 -19.61
N LYS A 127 -9.88 7.29 -20.46
CA LYS A 127 -9.52 6.92 -21.85
C LYS A 127 -8.40 5.87 -21.92
N SER A 128 -7.51 5.82 -20.94
CA SER A 128 -6.42 4.82 -20.91
C SER A 128 -6.89 3.43 -20.48
N GLY A 129 -8.07 3.30 -19.88
CA GLY A 129 -8.61 2.06 -19.34
C GLY A 129 -7.87 1.52 -18.12
N LYS A 130 -6.94 2.29 -17.54
CA LYS A 130 -6.17 1.90 -16.35
C LYS A 130 -6.79 2.47 -15.08
N ALA A 131 -6.48 1.83 -13.95
CA ALA A 131 -6.88 2.32 -12.65
C ALA A 131 -6.06 3.54 -12.21
N LEU A 132 -6.64 4.39 -11.34
CA LEU A 132 -5.98 5.52 -10.69
C LEU A 132 -6.00 5.34 -9.18
N ILE A 133 -4.86 5.45 -8.55
CA ILE A 133 -4.73 5.57 -7.10
C ILE A 133 -4.32 7.00 -6.77
N VAL A 134 -5.09 7.64 -5.91
CA VAL A 134 -4.82 9.00 -5.44
C VAL A 134 -4.30 8.94 -4.02
N ILE A 135 -3.06 9.38 -3.80
CA ILE A 135 -2.45 9.51 -2.49
C ILE A 135 -2.30 11.01 -2.21
N ALA A 136 -3.08 11.51 -1.26
CA ALA A 136 -3.08 12.93 -0.91
C ALA A 136 -3.09 13.12 0.62
N GLU A 137 -2.80 14.34 1.11
CA GLU A 137 -2.94 14.62 2.55
C GLU A 137 -4.30 14.19 3.08
N ASP A 138 -5.35 14.50 2.33
CA ASP A 138 -6.70 13.99 2.52
C ASP A 138 -7.47 14.09 1.20
N VAL A 139 -8.49 13.25 1.03
CA VAL A 139 -9.43 13.36 -0.10
C VAL A 139 -10.83 13.37 0.49
N GLU A 140 -11.52 14.48 0.35
CA GLU A 140 -12.80 14.71 1.03
C GLU A 140 -13.81 15.42 0.12
N GLY A 141 -15.03 15.58 0.60
CA GLY A 141 -16.06 16.38 -0.06
C GLY A 141 -16.41 15.93 -1.48
N GLU A 142 -16.44 16.88 -2.40
CA GLU A 142 -16.81 16.65 -3.81
C GLU A 142 -15.82 15.70 -4.51
N ALA A 143 -14.52 15.83 -4.22
CA ALA A 143 -13.50 14.99 -4.84
C ALA A 143 -13.69 13.51 -4.48
N LEU A 144 -13.86 13.18 -3.20
CA LEU A 144 -14.10 11.81 -2.76
C LEU A 144 -15.40 11.26 -3.34
N SER A 145 -16.49 12.02 -3.25
CA SER A 145 -17.80 11.62 -3.76
C SER A 145 -17.76 11.34 -5.26
N THR A 146 -17.07 12.15 -6.02
CA THR A 146 -16.94 11.97 -7.48
C THR A 146 -16.14 10.71 -7.81
N LEU A 147 -15.01 10.45 -7.12
CA LEU A 147 -14.24 9.23 -7.31
C LEU A 147 -15.08 7.98 -7.00
N VAL A 148 -15.80 7.98 -5.88
CA VAL A 148 -16.69 6.88 -5.49
C VAL A 148 -17.79 6.65 -6.52
N VAL A 149 -18.47 7.69 -6.98
CA VAL A 149 -19.55 7.58 -7.99
C VAL A 149 -19.03 7.03 -9.31
N ASN A 150 -17.87 7.49 -9.78
CA ASN A 150 -17.27 6.98 -11.02
C ASN A 150 -16.82 5.52 -10.88
N LYS A 151 -16.30 5.12 -9.71
CA LYS A 151 -15.97 3.73 -9.40
C LYS A 151 -17.23 2.84 -9.43
N LEU A 152 -18.31 3.26 -8.77
CA LEU A 152 -19.59 2.52 -8.72
C LEU A 152 -20.24 2.40 -10.09
N ARG A 153 -20.12 3.41 -10.93
CA ARG A 153 -20.61 3.40 -12.32
C ARG A 153 -19.74 2.58 -13.27
N GLY A 154 -18.56 2.13 -12.82
CA GLY A 154 -17.61 1.41 -13.66
C GLY A 154 -16.92 2.25 -14.73
N THR A 155 -17.09 3.58 -14.69
CA THR A 155 -16.46 4.51 -15.65
C THR A 155 -14.98 4.75 -15.36
N LEU A 156 -14.58 4.60 -14.09
CA LEU A 156 -13.20 4.73 -13.65
C LEU A 156 -12.90 3.73 -12.54
N GLN A 157 -11.87 2.92 -12.72
CA GLN A 157 -11.31 2.13 -11.62
C GLN A 157 -10.38 3.02 -10.81
N CYS A 158 -10.72 3.28 -9.55
CA CYS A 158 -9.90 4.16 -8.71
C CYS A 158 -10.01 3.84 -7.22
N ALA A 159 -9.04 4.32 -6.47
CA ALA A 159 -9.07 4.42 -5.01
C ALA A 159 -8.41 5.72 -4.54
N ALA A 160 -8.80 6.18 -3.37
CA ALA A 160 -8.19 7.30 -2.69
C ALA A 160 -7.67 6.86 -1.32
N ILE A 161 -6.45 7.27 -0.99
CA ILE A 161 -5.72 6.92 0.20
C ILE A 161 -5.19 8.20 0.84
N LYS A 162 -5.20 8.24 2.15
CA LYS A 162 -4.57 9.30 2.91
C LYS A 162 -3.06 9.10 2.96
N ALA A 163 -2.29 10.17 2.71
CA ALA A 163 -0.84 10.13 2.79
C ALA A 163 -0.36 9.71 4.20
N PRO A 164 0.65 8.84 4.29
CA PRO A 164 1.21 8.45 5.58
C PRO A 164 2.00 9.59 6.23
N GLY A 165 2.05 9.60 7.57
CA GLY A 165 2.78 10.59 8.35
C GLY A 165 2.10 11.95 8.45
N PHE A 166 2.80 12.90 9.08
CA PHE A 166 2.35 14.28 9.34
C PHE A 166 3.51 15.24 9.10
N GLY A 167 3.22 16.47 8.68
CA GLY A 167 4.22 17.52 8.47
C GLY A 167 5.36 17.07 7.54
N ASP A 168 6.62 17.36 7.93
CA ASP A 168 7.81 17.03 7.13
C ASP A 168 7.98 15.53 6.91
N ARG A 169 7.57 14.70 7.89
CA ARG A 169 7.59 13.25 7.73
C ARG A 169 6.66 12.78 6.61
N ARG A 170 5.48 13.40 6.46
CA ARG A 170 4.58 13.12 5.34
C ARG A 170 5.23 13.45 4.01
N LYS A 171 5.89 14.61 3.91
CA LYS A 171 6.61 15.03 2.70
C LYS A 171 7.72 14.04 2.33
N ALA A 172 8.49 13.59 3.32
CA ALA A 172 9.52 12.58 3.12
C ALA A 172 8.91 11.26 2.62
N MET A 173 7.86 10.74 3.27
CA MET A 173 7.20 9.49 2.86
C MET A 173 6.55 9.58 1.48
N LEU A 174 5.93 10.72 1.12
CA LEU A 174 5.44 10.94 -0.24
C LEU A 174 6.58 10.96 -1.26
N GLY A 175 7.75 11.49 -0.90
CA GLY A 175 8.97 11.42 -1.69
C GLY A 175 9.47 9.98 -1.88
N ASP A 176 9.39 9.15 -0.85
CA ASP A 176 9.78 7.73 -0.92
C ASP A 176 8.83 6.94 -1.84
N ILE A 177 7.52 7.18 -1.72
CA ILE A 177 6.53 6.58 -2.62
C ILE A 177 6.75 7.05 -4.06
N ALA A 178 7.11 8.33 -4.26
CA ALA A 178 7.39 8.87 -5.58
C ALA A 178 8.64 8.20 -6.21
N ALA A 179 9.71 8.08 -5.45
CA ALA A 179 10.93 7.40 -5.90
C ALA A 179 10.66 5.94 -6.26
N LEU A 180 9.89 5.20 -5.42
CA LEU A 180 9.52 3.81 -5.69
C LEU A 180 8.71 3.66 -6.96
N THR A 181 7.74 4.55 -7.20
CA THR A 181 6.77 4.42 -8.29
C THR A 181 7.16 5.16 -9.57
N GLY A 182 8.23 5.96 -9.52
CA GLY A 182 8.63 6.84 -10.60
C GLY A 182 7.68 8.02 -10.81
N ALA A 183 6.89 8.37 -9.79
CA ALA A 183 5.98 9.50 -9.82
C ALA A 183 6.73 10.82 -9.64
N ARG A 184 6.18 11.88 -10.20
CA ARG A 184 6.49 13.23 -9.79
C ARG A 184 5.58 13.62 -8.64
N ALA A 185 6.13 13.68 -7.42
CA ALA A 185 5.36 14.18 -6.28
C ALA A 185 5.00 15.65 -6.47
N LEU A 186 3.72 15.97 -6.35
CA LEU A 186 3.21 17.33 -6.50
C LEU A 186 3.29 18.06 -5.16
N PHE A 187 4.47 18.58 -4.88
CA PHE A 187 4.73 19.40 -3.70
C PHE A 187 4.39 20.86 -3.97
N GLU A 188 3.90 21.56 -2.94
CA GLU A 188 3.55 22.98 -3.05
C GLU A 188 4.73 23.84 -3.49
N ASP A 189 5.91 23.57 -2.97
CA ASP A 189 7.14 24.30 -3.28
C ASP A 189 7.52 24.24 -4.77
N LEU A 190 7.02 23.26 -5.51
CA LEU A 190 7.28 23.10 -6.93
C LEU A 190 6.33 23.93 -7.82
N GLY A 191 5.31 24.56 -7.24
CA GLY A 191 4.35 25.41 -7.96
C GLY A 191 3.52 24.69 -9.02
N VAL A 192 3.51 23.35 -9.03
CA VAL A 192 2.78 22.54 -10.02
C VAL A 192 1.30 22.52 -9.69
N GLN A 193 0.48 22.99 -10.62
CA GLN A 193 -0.97 22.94 -10.48
C GLN A 193 -1.48 21.55 -10.88
N LEU A 194 -2.46 21.03 -10.13
CA LEU A 194 -3.07 19.72 -10.37
C LEU A 194 -3.69 19.62 -11.79
N SER A 195 -4.25 20.72 -12.29
CA SER A 195 -4.84 20.80 -13.62
C SER A 195 -3.83 20.64 -14.78
N SER A 196 -2.53 20.86 -14.52
CA SER A 196 -1.47 20.72 -15.52
C SER A 196 -0.84 19.32 -15.58
N VAL A 197 -1.22 18.44 -14.67
CA VAL A 197 -0.64 17.07 -14.53
C VAL A 197 -0.91 16.22 -15.77
N GLN A 198 0.13 15.55 -16.23
CA GLN A 198 0.07 14.62 -17.35
C GLN A 198 0.19 13.16 -16.86
N LEU A 199 -0.15 12.21 -17.73
CA LEU A 199 0.01 10.77 -17.40
C LEU A 199 1.46 10.40 -17.15
N THR A 200 2.41 11.14 -17.70
CA THR A 200 3.85 10.95 -17.51
C THR A 200 4.35 11.39 -16.14
N ASP A 201 3.60 12.23 -15.44
CA ASP A 201 3.92 12.68 -14.09
C ASP A 201 3.45 11.66 -13.03
N LEU A 202 2.59 10.72 -13.44
CA LEU A 202 2.03 9.71 -12.54
C LEU A 202 3.00 8.54 -12.36
N GLY A 203 3.07 8.07 -11.12
CA GLY A 203 3.79 6.83 -10.81
C GLY A 203 3.05 5.60 -11.30
N ARG A 204 3.77 4.49 -11.31
CA ARG A 204 3.27 3.17 -11.68
C ARG A 204 3.80 2.10 -10.75
N ALA A 205 3.05 1.05 -10.60
CA ALA A 205 3.47 -0.17 -9.92
C ALA A 205 2.85 -1.37 -10.64
N LYS A 206 3.41 -2.54 -10.48
CA LYS A 206 2.82 -3.78 -11.01
C LYS A 206 1.50 -4.10 -10.34
N LYS A 207 1.46 -3.93 -9.00
CA LYS A 207 0.27 -4.19 -8.21
C LYS A 207 0.20 -3.25 -7.00
N VAL A 208 -1.00 -2.84 -6.65
CA VAL A 208 -1.27 -2.14 -5.39
C VAL A 208 -2.44 -2.81 -4.70
N VAL A 209 -2.26 -3.15 -3.43
CA VAL A 209 -3.28 -3.74 -2.56
C VAL A 209 -3.56 -2.78 -1.42
N ILE A 210 -4.83 -2.45 -1.24
CA ILE A 210 -5.28 -1.50 -0.23
C ILE A 210 -6.36 -2.18 0.60
N ASP A 211 -6.12 -2.36 1.88
CA ASP A 211 -7.15 -2.75 2.84
C ASP A 211 -7.66 -1.54 3.64
N LYS A 212 -8.40 -1.78 4.71
CA LYS A 212 -8.94 -0.69 5.55
C LYS A 212 -7.87 0.07 6.33
N ASP A 213 -6.72 -0.55 6.59
CA ASP A 213 -5.69 -0.05 7.51
C ASP A 213 -4.35 0.20 6.80
N THR A 214 -4.04 -0.56 5.74
CA THR A 214 -2.74 -0.53 5.07
C THR A 214 -2.84 -0.41 3.55
N THR A 215 -1.76 0.07 2.95
CA THR A 215 -1.53 0.06 1.50
C THR A 215 -0.19 -0.56 1.21
N THR A 216 -0.18 -1.56 0.33
CA THR A 216 1.02 -2.25 -0.16
C THR A 216 1.21 -1.96 -1.64
N ILE A 217 2.33 -1.36 -2.00
CA ILE A 217 2.77 -1.13 -3.38
C ILE A 217 3.81 -2.18 -3.72
N VAL A 218 3.57 -2.98 -4.73
CA VAL A 218 4.44 -4.08 -5.16
C VAL A 218 5.04 -3.74 -6.52
N GLU A 219 6.36 -3.83 -6.62
CA GLU A 219 7.13 -3.64 -7.84
C GLU A 219 6.82 -2.29 -8.53
N GLY A 220 7.29 -1.21 -7.90
CA GLY A 220 7.24 0.14 -8.48
C GLY A 220 8.15 0.27 -9.70
N THR A 221 7.85 1.23 -10.57
CA THR A 221 8.63 1.49 -11.80
C THR A 221 9.67 2.58 -11.63
N GLY A 222 10.01 2.94 -10.39
CA GLY A 222 11.02 3.94 -10.07
C GLY A 222 12.44 3.53 -10.47
N ASN A 223 13.34 4.50 -10.45
CA ASN A 223 14.75 4.26 -10.74
C ASN A 223 15.40 3.57 -9.53
N LYS A 224 16.11 2.46 -9.78
CA LYS A 224 16.78 1.68 -8.73
C LYS A 224 17.81 2.49 -7.93
N ASP A 225 18.55 3.38 -8.58
CA ASP A 225 19.55 4.21 -7.90
C ASP A 225 18.90 5.22 -6.96
N GLU A 226 17.73 5.78 -7.34
CA GLU A 226 16.95 6.68 -6.50
C GLU A 226 16.34 5.94 -5.30
N ILE A 227 15.84 4.71 -5.52
CA ILE A 227 15.29 3.87 -4.47
C ILE A 227 16.39 3.51 -3.46
N GLN A 228 17.56 3.08 -3.92
CA GLN A 228 18.69 2.76 -3.05
C GLN A 228 19.18 3.97 -2.25
N GLY A 229 19.20 5.15 -2.86
CA GLY A 229 19.53 6.40 -2.18
C GLY A 229 18.55 6.82 -1.08
N ARG A 230 17.33 6.23 -1.08
CA ARG A 230 16.32 6.46 -0.04
C ARG A 230 16.35 5.41 1.09
N ILE A 231 16.88 4.22 0.82
CA ILE A 231 17.01 3.12 1.81
C ILE A 231 18.25 3.32 2.70
N SER A 232 19.30 3.99 2.20
CA SER A 232 20.53 4.30 2.94
C SER A 232 20.40 5.58 3.76
#